data_6f66818d7bce0cffaff2a4799caaa50e
#
_entry.id   6f66818d7bce0cffaff2a4799caaa50e
#
_cell.length_a   1.000
_cell.length_b   1.000
_cell.length_c   1.000
_cell.angle_alpha   90.00
_cell.angle_beta   90.00
_cell.angle_gamma   90.00
#
_symmetry.space_group_name_H-M   'P 1'
#
loop_
_entity.id
_entity.type
_entity.pdbx_description
1 polymer ?
#
loop_
_entity_poly.entity_id
_entity_poly.type
_entity_poly.pdbx_seq_one_letter_code
_entity_poly.pdbx_strand_id
1 'polypeptide(L)'
;ALSKYLAEQTEQALYLGQKISKSAMESDISPEEIISIHQNALKQIFPELSKDEMHALDFLLEVMLEYGVAFRELQSLRHQQRELKSEMEIATNVQQTLLGTNIPVIDNLDIGAISVPAKHMSGDYFHFVEDEHKRVAVAIADIIGKGIPAALCMSMIKYAMDSLPENRTSPASVLESINRV
;
A
#
# COMPACT_ATOMS: atom_id res chain seq x y z
N ALA A 1 29.26 -13.81 -24.92
CA ALA A 1 28.21 -14.74 -24.50
C ALA A 1 27.56 -15.38 -25.71
N LEU A 2 26.96 -14.58 -26.61
CA LEU A 2 26.25 -15.08 -27.81
C LEU A 2 27.11 -15.98 -28.67
N SER A 3 28.33 -15.55 -29.05
CA SER A 3 29.27 -16.33 -29.87
C SER A 3 29.63 -17.68 -29.22
N LYS A 4 29.79 -17.70 -27.89
CA LYS A 4 30.06 -18.93 -27.16
C LYS A 4 28.85 -19.88 -27.19
N TYR A 5 27.65 -19.35 -26.97
CA TYR A 5 26.44 -20.16 -27.03
C TYR A 5 26.22 -20.77 -28.42
N LEU A 6 26.42 -19.97 -29.49
CA LEU A 6 26.29 -20.47 -30.87
C LEU A 6 27.30 -21.56 -31.22
N ALA A 7 28.48 -21.52 -30.63
CA ALA A 7 29.52 -22.52 -30.84
C ALA A 7 29.31 -23.81 -30.04
N GLU A 8 28.86 -23.69 -28.79
CA GLU A 8 28.82 -24.82 -27.84
C GLU A 8 27.41 -25.41 -27.65
N GLN A 9 26.34 -24.58 -27.80
CA GLN A 9 24.92 -24.92 -27.58
C GLN A 9 24.66 -25.65 -26.26
N THR A 10 25.42 -25.27 -25.22
CA THR A 10 25.32 -25.88 -23.88
C THR A 10 24.50 -25.06 -22.93
N GLU A 11 23.91 -25.70 -21.90
CA GLU A 11 23.21 -25.00 -20.80
C GLU A 11 24.13 -24.02 -20.06
N GLN A 12 25.42 -24.36 -19.92
CA GLN A 12 26.42 -23.49 -19.28
C GLN A 12 26.62 -22.20 -20.09
N ALA A 13 26.64 -22.29 -21.43
CA ALA A 13 26.75 -21.11 -22.27
C ALA A 13 25.46 -20.26 -22.23
N LEU A 14 24.28 -20.90 -22.15
CA LEU A 14 23.00 -20.22 -21.95
C LEU A 14 22.91 -19.51 -20.60
N TYR A 15 23.49 -20.09 -19.54
CA TYR A 15 23.56 -19.46 -18.22
C TYR A 15 24.33 -18.13 -18.21
N LEU A 16 25.25 -17.91 -19.15
CA LEU A 16 25.88 -16.60 -19.34
C LEU A 16 24.87 -15.51 -19.70
N GLY A 17 23.81 -15.85 -20.42
CA GLY A 17 22.71 -14.94 -20.74
C GLY A 17 21.99 -14.46 -19.47
N GLN A 18 21.71 -15.36 -18.53
CA GLN A 18 21.11 -15.01 -17.24
C GLN A 18 22.00 -14.08 -16.42
N LYS A 19 23.31 -14.31 -16.41
CA LYS A 19 24.27 -13.42 -15.73
C LYS A 19 24.28 -12.02 -16.35
N ILE A 20 24.26 -11.93 -17.68
CA ILE A 20 24.19 -10.64 -18.38
C ILE A 20 22.90 -9.90 -18.01
N SER A 21 21.74 -10.59 -18.02
CA SER A 21 20.46 -10.01 -17.63
C SER A 21 20.49 -9.46 -16.20
N LYS A 22 21.05 -10.21 -15.26
CA LYS A 22 21.18 -9.77 -13.86
C LYS A 22 22.09 -8.54 -13.73
N SER A 23 23.27 -8.57 -14.36
CA SER A 23 24.20 -7.44 -14.35
C SER A 23 23.60 -6.21 -15.03
N ALA A 24 22.84 -6.38 -16.10
CA ALA A 24 22.16 -5.29 -16.78
C ALA A 24 21.11 -4.63 -15.87
N MET A 25 20.33 -5.42 -15.14
CA MET A 25 19.37 -4.89 -14.15
C MET A 25 20.08 -4.14 -13.01
N GLU A 26 21.21 -4.65 -12.52
CA GLU A 26 22.01 -3.97 -11.49
C GLU A 26 22.62 -2.65 -11.98
N SER A 27 22.82 -2.51 -13.29
CA SER A 27 23.37 -1.33 -13.96
C SER A 27 22.31 -0.42 -14.58
N ASP A 28 21.03 -0.68 -14.30
CA ASP A 28 19.87 0.07 -14.82
C ASP A 28 19.79 0.12 -16.35
N ILE A 29 20.31 -0.94 -17.00
CA ILE A 29 20.23 -1.10 -18.47
C ILE A 29 18.82 -1.61 -18.81
N SER A 30 18.16 -0.92 -19.74
CA SER A 30 16.82 -1.28 -20.13
C SER A 30 16.76 -2.57 -20.98
N PRO A 31 15.65 -3.32 -20.98
CA PRO A 31 15.49 -4.49 -21.84
C PRO A 31 15.71 -4.18 -23.31
N GLU A 32 15.31 -3.00 -23.76
CA GLU A 32 15.44 -2.52 -25.14
C GLU A 32 16.92 -2.35 -25.53
N GLU A 33 17.74 -1.83 -24.63
CA GLU A 33 19.18 -1.72 -24.85
C GLU A 33 19.84 -3.09 -25.00
N ILE A 34 19.40 -4.08 -24.20
CA ILE A 34 19.90 -5.47 -24.31
C ILE A 34 19.56 -6.04 -25.67
N ILE A 35 18.35 -5.81 -26.18
CA ILE A 35 17.94 -6.29 -27.50
C ILE A 35 18.72 -5.60 -28.61
N SER A 36 18.95 -4.28 -28.50
CA SER A 36 19.78 -3.53 -29.44
C SER A 36 21.21 -4.03 -29.46
N ILE A 37 21.79 -4.32 -28.30
CA ILE A 37 23.13 -4.92 -28.18
C ILE A 37 23.15 -6.30 -28.83
N HIS A 38 22.13 -7.12 -28.59
CA HIS A 38 22.01 -8.46 -29.18
C HIS A 38 21.89 -8.40 -30.69
N GLN A 39 21.08 -7.49 -31.24
CA GLN A 39 20.92 -7.27 -32.67
C GLN A 39 22.22 -6.85 -33.34
N ASN A 40 22.97 -5.92 -32.72
CA ASN A 40 24.27 -5.50 -33.20
C ASN A 40 25.30 -6.65 -33.17
N ALA A 41 25.29 -7.47 -32.14
CA ALA A 41 26.13 -8.65 -32.05
C ALA A 41 25.79 -9.69 -33.14
N LEU A 42 24.52 -9.89 -33.43
CA LEU A 42 24.08 -10.78 -34.53
C LEU A 42 24.58 -10.28 -35.90
N LYS A 43 24.45 -9.00 -36.21
CA LYS A 43 24.98 -8.39 -37.45
C LYS A 43 26.49 -8.61 -37.60
N GLN A 44 27.25 -8.58 -36.49
CA GLN A 44 28.68 -8.84 -36.55
C GLN A 44 29.04 -10.32 -36.76
N ILE A 45 28.26 -11.22 -36.15
CA ILE A 45 28.52 -12.69 -36.25
C ILE A 45 28.04 -13.25 -37.60
N PHE A 46 26.93 -12.73 -38.10
CA PHE A 46 26.29 -13.17 -39.35
C PHE A 46 26.15 -11.99 -40.33
N PRO A 47 27.21 -11.62 -41.05
CA PRO A 47 27.16 -10.48 -41.98
C PRO A 47 26.19 -10.71 -43.16
N GLU A 48 25.85 -11.96 -43.47
CA GLU A 48 24.99 -12.36 -44.57
C GLU A 48 23.53 -12.65 -44.17
N LEU A 49 23.07 -12.15 -43.01
CA LEU A 49 21.68 -12.22 -42.64
C LEU A 49 20.81 -11.62 -43.75
N SER A 50 19.75 -12.34 -44.15
CA SER A 50 18.80 -11.85 -45.13
C SER A 50 18.08 -10.59 -44.61
N LYS A 51 17.56 -9.78 -45.53
CA LYS A 51 16.77 -8.60 -45.15
C LYS A 51 15.54 -8.97 -44.32
N ASP A 52 14.90 -10.10 -44.61
CA ASP A 52 13.71 -10.55 -43.89
C ASP A 52 14.01 -10.96 -42.44
N GLU A 53 15.15 -11.62 -42.19
CA GLU A 53 15.61 -11.96 -40.86
C GLU A 53 15.94 -10.69 -40.04
N MET A 54 16.53 -9.69 -40.67
CA MET A 54 16.78 -8.38 -40.00
C MET A 54 15.49 -7.66 -39.71
N HIS A 55 14.52 -7.61 -40.63
CA HIS A 55 13.22 -7.00 -40.40
C HIS A 55 12.45 -7.69 -39.27
N ALA A 56 12.56 -9.02 -39.14
CA ALA A 56 11.96 -9.76 -38.04
C ALA A 56 12.56 -9.35 -36.66
N LEU A 57 13.86 -9.10 -36.63
CA LEU A 57 14.53 -8.60 -35.41
C LEU A 57 14.17 -7.14 -35.12
N ASP A 58 14.06 -6.30 -36.13
CA ASP A 58 13.59 -4.92 -36.00
C ASP A 58 12.16 -4.87 -35.44
N PHE A 59 11.28 -5.74 -35.93
CA PHE A 59 9.92 -5.89 -35.42
C PHE A 59 9.89 -6.34 -33.95
N LEU A 60 10.72 -7.32 -33.57
CA LEU A 60 10.84 -7.77 -32.19
C LEU A 60 11.34 -6.64 -31.30
N LEU A 61 12.31 -5.85 -31.74
CA LEU A 61 12.82 -4.70 -31.00
C LEU A 61 11.70 -3.68 -30.73
N GLU A 62 10.90 -3.34 -31.74
CA GLU A 62 9.76 -2.41 -31.61
C GLU A 62 8.73 -2.93 -30.60
N VAL A 63 8.35 -4.20 -30.69
CA VAL A 63 7.42 -4.82 -29.72
C VAL A 63 7.98 -4.76 -28.30
N MET A 64 9.27 -4.98 -28.12
CA MET A 64 9.89 -4.98 -26.80
C MET A 64 10.10 -3.57 -26.23
N LEU A 65 10.26 -2.55 -27.09
CA LEU A 65 10.28 -1.15 -26.70
C LEU A 65 8.95 -0.76 -26.01
N GLU A 66 7.84 -1.00 -26.71
CA GLU A 66 6.50 -0.72 -26.19
C GLU A 66 6.19 -1.53 -24.93
N TYR A 67 6.53 -2.82 -24.93
CA TYR A 67 6.36 -3.66 -23.75
C TYR A 67 7.18 -3.16 -22.56
N GLY A 68 8.42 -2.73 -22.77
CA GLY A 68 9.29 -2.22 -21.72
C GLY A 68 8.75 -0.94 -21.09
N VAL A 69 8.20 -0.01 -21.90
CA VAL A 69 7.53 1.21 -21.41
C VAL A 69 6.34 0.85 -20.52
N ALA A 70 5.43 0.03 -21.04
CA ALA A 70 4.23 -0.38 -20.29
C ALA A 70 4.59 -1.15 -18.99
N PHE A 71 5.61 -1.98 -19.04
CA PHE A 71 6.08 -2.73 -17.86
C PHE A 71 6.63 -1.82 -16.78
N ARG A 72 7.44 -0.80 -17.13
CA ARG A 72 7.96 0.18 -16.17
C ARG A 72 6.83 0.98 -15.53
N GLU A 73 5.86 1.43 -16.32
CA GLU A 73 4.69 2.14 -15.82
C GLU A 73 3.90 1.28 -14.82
N LEU A 74 3.64 0.02 -15.17
CA LEU A 74 2.96 -0.92 -14.28
C LEU A 74 3.73 -1.16 -12.98
N GLN A 75 5.05 -1.27 -13.02
CA GLN A 75 5.88 -1.42 -11.82
C GLN A 75 5.84 -0.15 -10.95
N SER A 76 5.89 1.03 -11.54
CA SER A 76 5.77 2.30 -10.83
C SER A 76 4.41 2.42 -10.13
N LEU A 77 3.32 2.12 -10.83
CA LEU A 77 1.97 2.13 -10.25
C LEU A 77 1.83 1.13 -9.09
N ARG A 78 2.39 -0.07 -9.23
CA ARG A 78 2.40 -1.08 -8.14
C ARG A 78 3.21 -0.62 -6.93
N HIS A 79 4.31 0.08 -7.15
CA HIS A 79 5.11 0.64 -6.07
C HIS A 79 4.33 1.70 -5.29
N GLN A 80 3.76 2.69 -5.99
CA GLN A 80 2.90 3.72 -5.39
C GLN A 80 1.71 3.12 -4.63
N GLN A 81 1.09 2.09 -5.19
CA GLN A 81 -0.02 1.41 -4.52
C GLN A 81 0.41 0.72 -3.21
N ARG A 82 1.62 0.14 -3.17
CA ARG A 82 2.17 -0.47 -1.95
C ARG A 82 2.50 0.58 -0.90
N GLU A 83 3.09 1.71 -1.30
CA GLU A 83 3.40 2.83 -0.39
C GLU A 83 2.11 3.37 0.23
N LEU A 84 1.11 3.71 -0.59
CA LEU A 84 -0.19 4.18 -0.11
C LEU A 84 -0.85 3.17 0.84
N LYS A 85 -0.77 1.88 0.54
CA LYS A 85 -1.30 0.84 1.41
C LYS A 85 -0.58 0.81 2.75
N SER A 86 0.75 0.92 2.76
CA SER A 86 1.55 0.98 3.99
C SER A 86 1.21 2.20 4.84
N GLU A 87 1.08 3.38 4.23
CA GLU A 87 0.66 4.59 4.93
C GLU A 87 -0.73 4.45 5.55
N MET A 88 -1.67 3.82 4.83
CA MET A 88 -3.01 3.55 5.34
C MET A 88 -3.01 2.57 6.51
N GLU A 89 -2.14 1.55 6.50
CA GLU A 89 -1.97 0.61 7.61
C GLU A 89 -1.42 1.31 8.85
N ILE A 90 -0.43 2.19 8.68
CA ILE A 90 0.12 3.00 9.79
C ILE A 90 -0.96 3.90 10.37
N ALA A 91 -1.70 4.63 9.54
CA ALA A 91 -2.78 5.50 9.97
C ALA A 91 -3.89 4.72 10.72
N THR A 92 -4.20 3.51 10.27
CA THR A 92 -5.14 2.59 10.94
C THR A 92 -4.66 2.23 12.35
N ASN A 93 -3.40 1.85 12.49
CA ASN A 93 -2.81 1.49 13.78
C ASN A 93 -2.79 2.68 14.74
N VAL A 94 -2.46 3.87 14.25
CA VAL A 94 -2.51 5.11 15.04
C VAL A 94 -3.94 5.39 15.51
N GLN A 95 -4.92 5.30 14.61
CA GLN A 95 -6.32 5.49 14.95
C GLN A 95 -6.77 4.49 16.02
N GLN A 96 -6.50 3.20 15.86
CA GLN A 96 -6.87 2.17 16.83
C GLN A 96 -6.24 2.43 18.20
N THR A 97 -4.99 2.89 18.23
CA THR A 97 -4.31 3.26 19.48
C THR A 97 -4.98 4.47 20.14
N LEU A 98 -5.31 5.50 19.35
CA LEU A 98 -5.99 6.70 19.85
C LEU A 98 -7.41 6.42 20.32
N LEU A 99 -8.13 5.52 19.63
CA LEU A 99 -9.52 5.15 19.95
C LEU A 99 -9.60 4.09 21.06
N GLY A 100 -8.47 3.57 21.53
CA GLY A 100 -8.44 2.59 22.61
C GLY A 100 -9.32 3.03 23.76
N THR A 101 -10.41 2.30 24.01
CA THR A 101 -11.40 2.62 25.05
C THR A 101 -11.25 1.58 26.16
N ASN A 102 -10.99 2.03 27.35
CA ASN A 102 -11.02 1.16 28.52
C ASN A 102 -12.46 0.75 28.83
N ILE A 103 -12.70 -0.54 28.89
CA ILE A 103 -13.99 -1.06 29.35
C ILE A 103 -14.02 -0.98 30.87
N PRO A 104 -14.95 -0.24 31.47
CA PRO A 104 -15.01 -0.12 32.92
C PRO A 104 -15.41 -1.45 33.57
N VAL A 105 -14.83 -1.72 34.73
CA VAL A 105 -15.20 -2.86 35.56
C VAL A 105 -16.19 -2.42 36.63
N ILE A 106 -17.42 -2.93 36.58
CA ILE A 106 -18.49 -2.56 37.49
C ILE A 106 -18.97 -3.82 38.22
N ASP A 107 -19.15 -3.69 39.54
CA ASP A 107 -19.67 -4.79 40.34
C ASP A 107 -21.09 -5.19 39.84
N ASN A 108 -21.28 -6.49 39.61
CA ASN A 108 -22.53 -7.10 39.15
C ASN A 108 -22.95 -6.73 37.71
N LEU A 109 -22.06 -6.18 36.90
CA LEU A 109 -22.32 -5.90 35.49
C LEU A 109 -21.15 -6.43 34.63
N ASP A 110 -21.48 -7.22 33.64
CA ASP A 110 -20.53 -7.69 32.61
C ASP A 110 -20.69 -6.84 31.35
N ILE A 111 -19.62 -6.17 30.93
CA ILE A 111 -19.63 -5.25 29.80
C ILE A 111 -18.71 -5.80 28.71
N GLY A 112 -19.27 -6.01 27.53
CA GLY A 112 -18.54 -6.35 26.32
C GLY A 112 -18.71 -5.26 25.27
N ALA A 113 -17.62 -4.87 24.62
CA ALA A 113 -17.64 -3.93 23.51
C ALA A 113 -16.67 -4.37 22.40
N ILE A 114 -17.07 -4.25 21.18
CA ILE A 114 -16.27 -4.57 20.01
C ILE A 114 -16.52 -3.55 18.89
N SER A 115 -15.48 -3.11 18.25
CA SER A 115 -15.54 -2.32 17.01
C SER A 115 -14.78 -3.05 15.92
N VAL A 116 -15.46 -3.34 14.80
CA VAL A 116 -14.87 -4.04 13.66
C VAL A 116 -14.99 -3.13 12.43
N PRO A 117 -13.90 -2.52 12.00
CA PRO A 117 -13.92 -1.65 10.83
C PRO A 117 -14.22 -2.44 9.56
N ALA A 118 -15.10 -1.90 8.69
CA ALA A 118 -15.45 -2.54 7.40
C ALA A 118 -14.28 -2.59 6.41
N LYS A 119 -13.31 -1.68 6.55
CA LYS A 119 -12.04 -1.62 5.80
C LYS A 119 -10.88 -1.33 6.77
N HIS A 120 -9.99 -0.41 6.40
CA HIS A 120 -8.84 -0.06 7.23
C HIS A 120 -9.22 0.82 8.43
N MET A 121 -10.21 1.72 8.28
CA MET A 121 -10.62 2.67 9.32
C MET A 121 -12.13 2.64 9.51
N SER A 122 -12.60 2.86 10.75
CA SER A 122 -14.01 2.94 11.11
C SER A 122 -14.41 4.38 11.40
N GLY A 123 -15.66 4.72 11.02
CA GLY A 123 -16.39 5.90 11.49
C GLY A 123 -17.15 5.65 12.77
N ASP A 124 -17.33 4.39 13.16
CA ASP A 124 -18.04 4.00 14.38
C ASP A 124 -17.17 4.20 15.62
N TYR A 125 -17.76 4.74 16.65
CA TYR A 125 -17.09 5.05 17.91
C TYR A 125 -17.98 4.71 19.10
N PHE A 126 -17.39 4.15 20.13
CA PHE A 126 -18.00 4.05 21.45
C PHE A 126 -17.03 4.54 22.52
N HIS A 127 -17.61 5.08 23.58
CA HIS A 127 -16.85 5.61 24.71
C HIS A 127 -17.57 5.35 26.01
N PHE A 128 -16.84 4.98 27.04
CA PHE A 128 -17.34 4.82 28.39
C PHE A 128 -16.82 5.97 29.26
N VAL A 129 -17.72 6.60 29.99
CA VAL A 129 -17.39 7.64 30.96
C VAL A 129 -17.84 7.14 32.34
N GLU A 130 -16.88 7.00 33.25
CA GLU A 130 -17.15 6.66 34.66
C GLU A 130 -17.08 7.93 35.50
N ASP A 131 -18.07 8.15 36.35
CA ASP A 131 -18.05 9.27 37.31
C ASP A 131 -17.53 8.88 38.69
N GLU A 132 -17.35 9.87 39.57
CA GLU A 132 -16.86 9.68 40.95
C GLU A 132 -17.77 8.73 41.79
N HIS A 133 -19.03 8.52 41.36
CA HIS A 133 -19.98 7.63 42.02
C HIS A 133 -20.05 6.24 41.33
N LYS A 134 -19.08 5.90 40.50
CA LYS A 134 -19.02 4.66 39.73
C LYS A 134 -20.24 4.46 38.81
N ARG A 135 -20.90 5.53 38.41
CA ARG A 135 -21.92 5.46 37.36
C ARG A 135 -21.24 5.52 36.01
N VAL A 136 -21.69 4.67 35.09
CA VAL A 136 -21.12 4.59 33.75
C VAL A 136 -22.12 5.12 32.74
N ALA A 137 -21.67 6.07 31.94
CA ALA A 137 -22.35 6.51 30.73
C ALA A 137 -21.67 5.87 29.50
N VAL A 138 -22.47 5.55 28.48
CA VAL A 138 -22.01 5.03 27.22
C VAL A 138 -22.38 6.01 26.12
N ALA A 139 -21.39 6.43 25.33
CA ALA A 139 -21.62 7.16 24.10
C ALA A 139 -21.34 6.25 22.91
N ILE A 140 -22.26 6.28 21.93
CA ILE A 140 -22.09 5.60 20.65
C ILE A 140 -22.30 6.66 19.57
N ALA A 141 -21.36 6.74 18.62
CA ALA A 141 -21.41 7.67 17.52
C ALA A 141 -21.07 6.98 16.21
N ASP A 142 -21.72 7.41 15.14
CA ASP A 142 -21.39 7.03 13.76
C ASP A 142 -21.14 8.30 12.96
N ILE A 143 -19.97 8.36 12.33
CA ILE A 143 -19.54 9.52 11.54
C ILE A 143 -19.83 9.26 10.07
N ILE A 144 -20.61 10.15 9.48
CA ILE A 144 -20.90 10.12 8.04
C ILE A 144 -19.63 10.23 7.25
N GLY A 145 -19.31 9.20 6.47
CA GLY A 145 -18.12 9.13 5.65
C GLY A 145 -17.31 7.87 5.90
N LYS A 146 -16.13 7.81 5.29
CA LYS A 146 -15.21 6.66 5.42
C LYS A 146 -13.77 7.10 5.15
N GLY A 147 -12.83 6.27 5.59
CA GLY A 147 -11.40 6.53 5.42
C GLY A 147 -10.87 7.65 6.31
N ILE A 148 -9.80 8.30 5.90
CA ILE A 148 -9.06 9.29 6.68
C ILE A 148 -9.94 10.45 7.21
N PRO A 149 -10.84 11.08 6.42
CA PRO A 149 -11.67 12.16 6.94
C PRO A 149 -12.56 11.73 8.12
N ALA A 150 -13.21 10.57 8.01
CA ALA A 150 -14.04 10.03 9.10
C ALA A 150 -13.18 9.69 10.33
N ALA A 151 -11.98 9.13 10.12
CA ALA A 151 -11.04 8.83 11.18
C ALA A 151 -10.56 10.08 11.95
N LEU A 152 -10.31 11.18 11.24
CA LEU A 152 -9.93 12.46 11.86
C LEU A 152 -11.07 13.05 12.68
N CYS A 153 -12.29 13.11 12.11
CA CYS A 153 -13.48 13.55 12.86
C CYS A 153 -13.69 12.73 14.12
N MET A 154 -13.51 11.40 14.01
CA MET A 154 -13.58 10.50 15.15
C MET A 154 -12.57 10.86 16.25
N SER A 155 -11.32 11.10 15.87
CA SER A 155 -10.27 11.48 16.82
C SER A 155 -10.58 12.82 17.51
N MET A 156 -11.19 13.77 16.79
CA MET A 156 -11.65 15.04 17.38
C MET A 156 -12.76 14.82 18.41
N ILE A 157 -13.74 13.98 18.10
CA ILE A 157 -14.83 13.66 19.02
C ILE A 157 -14.28 12.94 20.26
N LYS A 158 -13.38 11.97 20.08
CA LYS A 158 -12.74 11.29 21.20
C LYS A 158 -12.02 12.29 22.10
N TYR A 159 -11.18 13.16 21.53
CA TYR A 159 -10.47 14.16 22.31
C TYR A 159 -11.43 15.10 23.05
N ALA A 160 -12.52 15.51 22.41
CA ALA A 160 -13.56 16.31 23.05
C ALA A 160 -14.20 15.55 24.22
N MET A 161 -14.52 14.26 24.04
CA MET A 161 -15.07 13.42 25.12
C MET A 161 -14.10 13.26 26.29
N ASP A 162 -12.81 12.96 26.01
CA ASP A 162 -11.78 12.81 27.04
C ASP A 162 -11.49 14.12 27.81
N SER A 163 -11.76 15.26 27.16
CA SER A 163 -11.55 16.58 27.75
C SER A 163 -12.72 17.07 28.60
N LEU A 164 -13.82 16.33 28.62
CA LEU A 164 -14.98 16.70 29.43
C LEU A 164 -14.67 16.50 30.92
N PRO A 165 -15.06 17.47 31.81
CA PRO A 165 -14.95 17.26 33.23
C PRO A 165 -15.78 16.07 33.72
N GLU A 166 -15.26 15.27 34.63
CA GLU A 166 -15.90 14.06 35.19
C GLU A 166 -17.29 14.29 35.78
N ASN A 167 -17.59 15.53 36.19
CA ASN A 167 -18.91 15.90 36.71
C ASN A 167 -19.96 16.24 35.63
N ARG A 168 -19.59 16.24 34.32
CA ARG A 168 -20.53 16.48 33.21
C ARG A 168 -21.09 15.17 32.68
N THR A 169 -21.97 14.53 33.42
CA THR A 169 -22.61 13.27 33.05
C THR A 169 -23.96 13.45 32.35
N SER A 170 -24.45 14.68 32.20
CA SER A 170 -25.69 14.93 31.46
C SER A 170 -25.46 14.76 29.97
N PRO A 171 -26.20 13.88 29.28
CA PRO A 171 -26.07 13.69 27.82
C PRO A 171 -26.22 15.00 27.02
N ALA A 172 -27.13 15.90 27.47
CA ALA A 172 -27.33 17.19 26.83
C ALA A 172 -26.10 18.08 26.90
N SER A 173 -25.43 18.15 28.05
CA SER A 173 -24.20 18.94 28.22
C SER A 173 -23.04 18.38 27.41
N VAL A 174 -22.94 17.07 27.28
CA VAL A 174 -21.95 16.39 26.46
C VAL A 174 -22.16 16.75 24.99
N LEU A 175 -23.38 16.58 24.48
CA LEU A 175 -23.71 16.91 23.08
C LEU A 175 -23.49 18.39 22.77
N GLU A 176 -23.84 19.30 23.69
CA GLU A 176 -23.61 20.73 23.55
C GLU A 176 -22.09 21.05 23.45
N SER A 177 -21.29 20.35 24.23
CA SER A 177 -19.81 20.52 24.20
C SER A 177 -19.21 20.00 22.91
N ILE A 178 -19.62 18.83 22.44
CA ILE A 178 -19.17 18.24 21.18
C ILE A 178 -19.60 19.12 19.98
N ASN A 179 -20.79 19.70 20.03
CA ASN A 179 -21.27 20.56 18.94
C ASN A 179 -20.51 21.89 18.78
N ARG A 180 -19.59 22.22 19.70
CA ARG A 180 -18.72 23.40 19.64
C ARG A 180 -17.35 23.10 19.00
N VAL A 181 -17.01 21.83 18.82
CA VAL A 181 -15.77 21.36 18.21
C VAL A 181 -15.93 21.19 16.71
#